data_7f7a35a2840fa5411f3715e2b4b4e628
#
_entry.id   7f7a35a2840fa5411f3715e2b4b4e628
#
_cell.length_a   1.000
_cell.length_b   1.000
_cell.length_c   1.000
_cell.angle_alpha   90.00
_cell.angle_beta   90.00
_cell.angle_gamma   90.00
#
_symmetry.space_group_name_H-M   'P 1'
#
loop_
_entity.id
_entity.type
_entity.pdbx_description
1 polymer ?
#
loop_
_entity_poly.entity_id
_entity_poly.type
_entity_poly.pdbx_seq_one_letter_code
_entity_poly.pdbx_strand_id
1 'polypeptide(L)'
;LKLNGEFGGMVDGRYVLQCFCFADPANPTIDKSQFFIWASELANGFNTVGSTRWWTRADGKQCAVEGGDFGWSIDSSSLAKQVEDAINNKQTGEIEIKYSQKADTFTAKGEPDWKAYIDVDLSEQHARYYNENGNIVWEANFISGKPGEDATPEGVWQINSNDGGSTLIGAKDPETGKPKYESPVSYWMPFEGNMIGFHDATWQNDKSFDNAESYKWCGSHGCINLRLADAKALHDCIKVGLCVVVHS
;
A
#
# COMPACT_ATOMS: atom_id res chain seq x y z
N LEU A 1 18.18 13.40 14.62
CA LEU A 1 17.14 12.40 14.40
C LEU A 1 17.65 11.37 13.42
N LYS A 2 17.36 10.12 13.70
CA LYS A 2 17.65 8.99 12.81
C LYS A 2 16.37 8.29 12.36
N LEU A 3 16.40 7.79 11.15
CA LEU A 3 15.34 7.05 10.54
C LEU A 3 15.95 5.74 10.02
N ASN A 4 15.58 4.63 10.62
CA ASN A 4 16.16 3.31 10.32
C ASN A 4 17.72 3.29 10.40
N GLY A 5 18.27 4.00 11.40
CA GLY A 5 19.72 4.14 11.59
C GLY A 5 20.41 5.18 10.70
N GLU A 6 19.73 5.67 9.66
CA GLU A 6 20.23 6.70 8.75
C GLU A 6 19.91 8.12 9.23
N PHE A 7 20.58 9.14 8.68
CA PHE A 7 20.28 10.52 9.00
C PHE A 7 18.91 10.92 8.47
N GLY A 8 17.96 11.21 9.37
CA GLY A 8 16.60 11.61 9.03
C GLY A 8 16.36 13.12 9.11
N GLY A 9 17.15 13.83 9.93
CA GLY A 9 17.00 15.26 10.11
C GLY A 9 17.69 15.77 11.39
N MET A 10 17.77 17.07 11.54
CA MET A 10 18.41 17.72 12.70
C MET A 10 17.49 18.78 13.28
N VAL A 11 17.38 18.77 14.61
CA VAL A 11 16.79 19.86 15.38
C VAL A 11 17.94 20.51 16.14
N ASP A 12 18.33 21.69 15.69
CA ASP A 12 19.42 22.48 16.33
C ASP A 12 18.85 23.63 17.15
N GLY A 13 19.75 24.34 17.86
CA GLY A 13 19.38 25.48 18.68
C GLY A 13 18.75 26.65 17.89
N ARG A 14 19.04 26.78 16.59
CA ARG A 14 18.44 27.82 15.74
C ARG A 14 16.97 27.52 15.48
N TYR A 15 16.67 26.26 15.15
CA TYR A 15 15.30 25.82 14.98
C TYR A 15 14.50 25.97 16.29
N VAL A 16 15.09 25.54 17.42
CA VAL A 16 14.44 25.66 18.74
C VAL A 16 14.12 27.13 19.05
N LEU A 17 15.03 28.06 18.77
CA LEU A 17 14.79 29.49 18.96
C LEU A 17 13.63 30.02 18.11
N GLN A 18 13.45 29.53 16.89
CA GLN A 18 12.32 29.92 16.01
C GLN A 18 10.97 29.48 16.57
N CYS A 19 10.94 28.43 17.39
CA CYS A 19 9.74 27.93 18.04
C CYS A 19 9.33 28.76 19.29
N PHE A 20 10.15 29.68 19.76
CA PHE A 20 9.81 30.53 20.92
C PHE A 20 9.03 31.78 20.50
N CYS A 21 7.94 32.02 21.20
CA CYS A 21 7.20 33.28 21.16
C CYS A 21 7.68 34.19 22.30
N PHE A 22 8.21 35.37 21.96
CA PHE A 22 8.70 36.37 22.88
C PHE A 22 7.70 37.53 23.07
N ALA A 23 6.41 37.26 22.99
CA ALA A 23 5.37 38.27 23.25
C ALA A 23 5.52 38.89 24.67
N ASP A 24 5.93 38.09 25.64
CA ASP A 24 6.48 38.54 26.92
C ASP A 24 7.94 38.08 27.03
N PRO A 25 8.91 38.99 26.89
CA PRO A 25 10.32 38.62 26.98
C PRO A 25 10.76 38.02 28.34
N ALA A 26 10.00 38.30 29.41
CA ALA A 26 10.31 37.74 30.74
C ALA A 26 9.77 36.30 30.88
N ASN A 27 8.78 35.92 30.05
CA ASN A 27 8.15 34.62 30.09
C ASN A 27 7.94 34.10 28.64
N PRO A 28 9.00 33.72 27.94
CA PRO A 28 8.86 33.20 26.58
C PRO A 28 8.08 31.87 26.58
N THR A 29 7.20 31.74 25.61
CA THR A 29 6.39 30.51 25.42
C THR A 29 6.85 29.77 24.15
N ILE A 30 6.61 28.48 24.09
CA ILE A 30 6.91 27.67 22.91
C ILE A 30 5.64 27.55 22.04
N ASP A 31 5.75 27.92 20.78
CA ASP A 31 4.74 27.64 19.78
C ASP A 31 4.87 26.19 19.31
N LYS A 32 4.06 25.32 19.89
CA LYS A 32 4.06 23.88 19.59
C LYS A 32 3.63 23.56 18.16
N SER A 33 2.92 24.45 17.48
CA SER A 33 2.50 24.25 16.10
C SER A 33 3.70 24.15 15.15
N GLN A 34 4.80 24.82 15.47
CA GLN A 34 6.03 24.76 14.68
C GLN A 34 6.63 23.35 14.67
N PHE A 35 6.56 22.63 15.77
CA PHE A 35 7.04 21.22 15.81
C PHE A 35 6.21 20.32 14.91
N PHE A 36 4.90 20.53 14.87
CA PHE A 36 4.03 19.75 13.99
C PHE A 36 4.27 20.06 12.50
N ILE A 37 4.44 21.34 12.15
CA ILE A 37 4.76 21.76 10.77
C ILE A 37 6.06 21.09 10.32
N TRP A 38 7.13 21.24 11.11
CA TRP A 38 8.42 20.64 10.80
C TRP A 38 8.34 19.10 10.71
N ALA A 39 7.65 18.45 11.66
CA ALA A 39 7.48 17.00 11.67
C ALA A 39 6.71 16.52 10.42
N SER A 40 5.73 17.30 9.97
CA SER A 40 4.96 16.99 8.77
C SER A 40 5.80 17.12 7.50
N GLU A 41 6.63 18.17 7.41
CA GLU A 41 7.56 18.36 6.29
C GLU A 41 8.58 17.21 6.22
N LEU A 42 9.16 16.84 7.38
CA LEU A 42 10.09 15.72 7.46
C LEU A 42 9.43 14.41 7.06
N ALA A 43 8.26 14.11 7.63
CA ALA A 43 7.51 12.90 7.33
C ALA A 43 7.17 12.81 5.82
N ASN A 44 6.71 13.90 5.21
CA ASN A 44 6.41 13.96 3.78
C ASN A 44 7.63 13.69 2.89
N GLY A 45 8.83 13.97 3.36
CA GLY A 45 10.09 13.65 2.68
C GLY A 45 10.38 12.14 2.62
N PHE A 46 9.89 11.38 3.61
CA PHE A 46 10.19 9.95 3.78
C PHE A 46 9.00 9.03 3.54
N ASN A 47 7.76 9.51 3.72
CA ASN A 47 6.57 8.68 3.52
C ASN A 47 6.46 8.23 2.07
N THR A 48 6.29 6.93 1.88
CA THR A 48 6.09 6.32 0.56
C THR A 48 4.65 5.85 0.35
N VAL A 49 3.87 5.63 1.40
CA VAL A 49 2.42 5.33 1.29
C VAL A 49 1.74 6.34 0.37
N GLY A 50 1.02 5.84 -0.65
CA GLY A 50 0.29 6.64 -1.62
C GLY A 50 1.16 7.41 -2.65
N SER A 51 2.50 7.38 -2.52
CA SER A 51 3.38 8.07 -3.46
C SER A 51 3.55 7.29 -4.76
N THR A 52 3.97 7.98 -5.82
CA THR A 52 4.35 7.34 -7.07
C THR A 52 5.66 6.58 -6.89
N ARG A 53 5.75 5.34 -7.42
CA ARG A 53 6.98 4.53 -7.51
C ARG A 53 7.23 4.16 -8.97
N TRP A 54 8.49 4.17 -9.38
CA TRP A 54 8.94 3.78 -10.72
C TRP A 54 9.90 2.61 -10.60
N TRP A 55 9.74 1.61 -11.44
CA TRP A 55 10.68 0.48 -11.49
C TRP A 55 10.76 -0.12 -12.89
N THR A 56 11.81 -0.91 -13.08
CA THR A 56 11.92 -1.76 -14.26
C THR A 56 11.60 -3.18 -13.85
N ARG A 57 10.54 -3.74 -14.40
CA ARG A 57 10.17 -5.14 -14.22
C ARG A 57 11.27 -6.06 -14.78
N ALA A 58 11.37 -7.31 -14.32
CA ALA A 58 12.44 -8.24 -14.71
C ALA A 58 12.54 -8.53 -16.22
N ASP A 59 11.42 -8.37 -16.94
CA ASP A 59 11.36 -8.51 -18.41
C ASP A 59 11.73 -7.22 -19.17
N GLY A 60 12.06 -6.14 -18.44
CA GLY A 60 12.45 -4.84 -19.00
C GLY A 60 11.30 -3.83 -19.18
N LYS A 61 10.04 -4.19 -18.85
CA LYS A 61 8.92 -3.22 -18.86
C LYS A 61 9.19 -2.11 -17.85
N GLN A 62 9.11 -0.85 -18.31
CA GLN A 62 9.13 0.31 -17.42
C GLN A 62 7.75 0.49 -16.82
N CYS A 63 7.66 0.47 -15.51
CA CYS A 63 6.41 0.54 -14.77
C CYS A 63 6.40 1.75 -13.83
N ALA A 64 5.21 2.28 -13.60
CA ALA A 64 4.94 3.29 -12.60
C ALA A 64 3.59 3.02 -11.95
N VAL A 65 3.46 3.32 -10.66
CA VAL A 65 2.21 3.19 -9.93
C VAL A 65 2.11 4.28 -8.88
N GLU A 66 0.90 4.77 -8.63
CA GLU A 66 0.60 5.75 -7.58
C GLU A 66 -0.57 5.24 -6.74
N GLY A 67 -0.60 5.63 -5.46
CA GLY A 67 -1.69 5.23 -4.57
C GLY A 67 -1.41 3.96 -3.78
N GLY A 68 -2.47 3.42 -3.17
CA GLY A 68 -2.39 2.27 -2.27
C GLY A 68 -2.00 2.62 -0.84
N ASP A 69 -1.97 1.61 0.01
CA ASP A 69 -1.74 1.74 1.45
C ASP A 69 -0.44 1.07 1.93
N PHE A 70 0.29 0.38 1.06
CA PHE A 70 1.60 -0.18 1.37
C PHE A 70 2.68 0.89 1.33
N GLY A 71 3.65 0.83 2.26
CA GLY A 71 4.79 1.74 2.27
C GLY A 71 5.23 2.16 3.68
N TRP A 72 6.19 3.09 3.72
CA TRP A 72 6.63 3.75 4.94
C TRP A 72 5.68 4.89 5.30
N SER A 73 5.35 4.99 6.57
CA SER A 73 4.61 6.12 7.12
C SER A 73 5.13 6.53 8.48
N ILE A 74 5.35 7.83 8.67
CA ILE A 74 5.72 8.47 9.94
C ILE A 74 4.51 9.24 10.43
N ASP A 75 4.11 9.00 11.69
CA ASP A 75 3.11 9.81 12.36
C ASP A 75 3.72 11.15 12.78
N SER A 76 3.36 12.21 12.07
CA SER A 76 3.85 13.58 12.32
C SER A 76 3.53 14.07 13.73
N SER A 77 2.38 13.71 14.28
CA SER A 77 1.98 14.10 15.64
C SER A 77 2.87 13.45 16.69
N SER A 78 3.16 12.15 16.52
CA SER A 78 4.06 11.40 17.39
C SER A 78 5.49 11.93 17.29
N LEU A 79 5.95 12.26 16.08
CA LEU A 79 7.28 12.84 15.87
C LEU A 79 7.40 14.24 16.51
N ALA A 80 6.40 15.11 16.30
CA ALA A 80 6.37 16.44 16.93
C ALA A 80 6.46 16.33 18.46
N LYS A 81 5.70 15.39 19.03
CA LYS A 81 5.75 15.13 20.48
C LYS A 81 7.11 14.61 20.94
N GLN A 82 7.75 13.72 20.19
CA GLN A 82 9.11 13.24 20.51
C GLN A 82 10.12 14.39 20.58
N VAL A 83 10.05 15.34 19.62
CA VAL A 83 10.89 16.53 19.59
C VAL A 83 10.58 17.46 20.76
N GLU A 84 9.31 17.74 21.03
CA GLU A 84 8.88 18.54 22.19
C GLU A 84 9.39 17.94 23.50
N ASP A 85 9.20 16.66 23.72
CA ASP A 85 9.64 15.96 24.93
C ASP A 85 11.18 16.01 25.08
N ALA A 86 11.92 15.85 23.98
CA ALA A 86 13.38 15.93 24.00
C ALA A 86 13.86 17.34 24.41
N ILE A 87 13.22 18.39 23.88
CA ILE A 87 13.56 19.77 24.21
C ILE A 87 13.25 20.06 25.68
N ASN A 88 12.06 19.69 26.16
CA ASN A 88 11.65 19.90 27.55
C ASN A 88 12.55 19.16 28.53
N ASN A 89 13.03 17.97 28.17
CA ASN A 89 13.94 17.17 28.99
C ASN A 89 15.41 17.53 28.78
N LYS A 90 15.73 18.57 27.97
CA LYS A 90 17.10 18.96 27.60
C LYS A 90 17.93 17.79 27.07
N GLN A 91 17.29 16.89 26.37
CA GLN A 91 17.92 15.72 25.76
C GLN A 91 18.77 16.15 24.57
N THR A 92 20.01 15.66 24.52
CA THR A 92 20.92 15.83 23.39
C THR A 92 21.29 14.46 22.84
N GLY A 93 21.72 14.42 21.57
CA GLY A 93 22.15 13.20 20.91
C GLY A 93 21.13 12.69 19.90
N GLU A 94 21.18 11.42 19.60
CA GLU A 94 20.38 10.78 18.56
C GLU A 94 19.01 10.35 19.10
N ILE A 95 17.98 10.57 18.29
CA ILE A 95 16.61 10.13 18.56
C ILE A 95 16.15 9.33 17.33
N GLU A 96 15.74 8.08 17.55
CA GLU A 96 15.14 7.25 16.48
C GLU A 96 13.69 7.64 16.25
N ILE A 97 13.35 7.92 15.00
CA ILE A 97 11.99 8.26 14.57
C ILE A 97 11.12 6.99 14.58
N LYS A 98 9.95 7.08 15.17
CA LYS A 98 8.96 6.00 15.18
C LYS A 98 8.11 6.05 13.93
N TYR A 99 7.89 4.89 13.34
CA TYR A 99 6.97 4.72 12.22
C TYR A 99 5.59 4.32 12.70
N SER A 100 4.55 4.76 12.01
CA SER A 100 3.20 4.20 12.09
C SER A 100 3.07 2.96 11.20
N GLN A 101 3.84 2.89 10.10
CA GLN A 101 3.88 1.76 9.18
C GLN A 101 5.27 1.59 8.57
N LYS A 102 5.64 0.35 8.23
CA LYS A 102 6.90 -0.02 7.58
C LYS A 102 6.63 -0.80 6.31
N ALA A 103 7.51 -0.60 5.31
CA ALA A 103 7.64 -1.45 4.13
C ALA A 103 8.81 -2.45 4.30
N ASP A 104 9.09 -3.27 3.29
CA ASP A 104 10.13 -4.29 3.33
C ASP A 104 11.55 -3.70 3.31
N THR A 105 11.75 -2.60 2.56
CA THR A 105 13.03 -1.90 2.44
C THR A 105 12.85 -0.41 2.64
N PHE A 106 13.87 0.23 3.18
CA PHE A 106 13.95 1.68 3.24
C PHE A 106 14.69 2.18 1.99
N THR A 107 13.95 2.87 1.10
CA THR A 107 14.45 3.37 -0.18
C THR A 107 14.15 4.86 -0.34
N ALA A 108 14.77 5.49 -1.32
CA ALA A 108 14.43 6.86 -1.70
C ALA A 108 12.97 6.95 -2.17
N LYS A 109 12.32 8.07 -1.90
CA LYS A 109 10.96 8.32 -2.39
C LYS A 109 10.95 8.27 -3.94
N GLY A 110 10.03 7.51 -4.48
CA GLY A 110 9.94 7.26 -5.93
C GLY A 110 10.51 5.91 -6.37
N GLU A 111 11.24 5.21 -5.49
CA GLU A 111 11.74 3.87 -5.73
C GLU A 111 10.88 2.80 -5.06
N PRO A 112 10.93 1.53 -5.51
CA PRO A 112 10.27 0.41 -4.85
C PRO A 112 10.76 0.23 -3.41
N ASP A 113 9.83 0.08 -2.48
CA ASP A 113 10.10 -0.20 -1.06
C ASP A 113 9.68 -1.62 -0.64
N TRP A 114 9.41 -2.46 -1.63
CA TRP A 114 9.13 -3.90 -1.48
C TRP A 114 10.30 -4.77 -1.93
N LYS A 115 10.34 -6.03 -1.46
CA LYS A 115 11.29 -7.06 -1.91
C LYS A 115 10.62 -8.10 -2.79
N ALA A 116 9.74 -8.89 -2.18
CA ALA A 116 8.88 -9.81 -2.90
C ALA A 116 7.53 -9.15 -3.15
N TYR A 117 6.93 -9.35 -4.32
CA TYR A 117 5.65 -8.70 -4.65
C TYR A 117 4.86 -9.47 -5.70
N ILE A 118 3.56 -9.28 -5.68
CA ILE A 118 2.68 -9.70 -6.76
C ILE A 118 2.52 -8.51 -7.72
N ASP A 119 2.99 -8.64 -8.94
CA ASP A 119 2.79 -7.73 -10.06
C ASP A 119 1.44 -8.04 -10.70
N VAL A 120 0.52 -7.10 -10.70
CA VAL A 120 -0.81 -7.23 -11.32
C VAL A 120 -0.87 -6.24 -12.47
N ASP A 121 -0.56 -6.73 -13.67
CA ASP A 121 -0.53 -5.91 -14.88
C ASP A 121 -1.92 -5.92 -15.54
N LEU A 122 -2.67 -4.83 -15.34
CA LEU A 122 -4.02 -4.67 -15.88
C LEU A 122 -4.03 -4.57 -17.41
N SER A 123 -2.95 -4.07 -18.02
CA SER A 123 -2.85 -3.97 -19.47
C SER A 123 -2.64 -5.34 -20.14
N GLU A 124 -1.94 -6.24 -19.44
CA GLU A 124 -1.69 -7.60 -19.89
C GLU A 124 -2.78 -8.59 -19.42
N GLN A 125 -3.59 -8.22 -18.40
CA GLN A 125 -4.49 -9.11 -17.67
C GLN A 125 -3.75 -10.37 -17.19
N HIS A 126 -2.53 -10.14 -16.67
CA HIS A 126 -1.61 -11.17 -16.22
C HIS A 126 -0.93 -10.75 -14.92
N ALA A 127 -0.88 -11.66 -13.95
CA ALA A 127 -0.23 -11.43 -12.66
C ALA A 127 0.96 -12.36 -12.47
N ARG A 128 1.99 -11.84 -11.78
CA ARG A 128 3.24 -12.56 -11.49
C ARG A 128 3.64 -12.35 -10.05
N TYR A 129 3.99 -13.41 -9.35
CA TYR A 129 4.60 -13.29 -8.02
C TYR A 129 6.11 -13.41 -8.14
N TYR A 130 6.80 -12.29 -7.90
CA TYR A 130 8.25 -12.22 -7.83
C TYR A 130 8.73 -12.42 -6.38
N ASN A 131 9.61 -13.39 -6.14
CA ASN A 131 10.27 -13.55 -4.85
C ASN A 131 11.35 -12.47 -4.62
N GLU A 132 11.98 -12.47 -3.46
CA GLU A 132 13.02 -11.49 -3.08
C GLU A 132 14.25 -11.49 -3.99
N ASN A 133 14.46 -12.54 -4.79
CA ASN A 133 15.55 -12.65 -5.76
C ASN A 133 15.13 -12.23 -7.18
N GLY A 134 13.89 -11.73 -7.37
CA GLY A 134 13.34 -11.36 -8.66
C GLY A 134 12.92 -12.52 -9.56
N ASN A 135 12.83 -13.74 -9.03
CA ASN A 135 12.36 -14.89 -9.80
C ASN A 135 10.84 -15.01 -9.69
N ILE A 136 10.19 -15.33 -10.80
CA ILE A 136 8.76 -15.66 -10.82
C ILE A 136 8.57 -17.03 -10.15
N VAL A 137 7.74 -17.07 -9.12
CA VAL A 137 7.38 -18.29 -8.38
C VAL A 137 5.93 -18.72 -8.61
N TRP A 138 5.12 -17.82 -9.15
CA TRP A 138 3.75 -18.05 -9.59
C TRP A 138 3.38 -17.01 -10.65
N GLU A 139 2.58 -17.42 -11.63
CA GLU A 139 1.99 -16.50 -12.60
C GLU A 139 0.65 -17.06 -13.12
N ALA A 140 -0.27 -16.19 -13.50
CA ALA A 140 -1.53 -16.56 -14.10
C ALA A 140 -2.19 -15.41 -14.87
N ASN A 141 -2.99 -15.75 -15.87
CA ASN A 141 -3.95 -14.82 -16.46
C ASN A 141 -5.12 -14.62 -15.51
N PHE A 142 -5.67 -13.42 -15.50
CA PHE A 142 -6.81 -13.04 -14.69
C PHE A 142 -7.87 -12.27 -15.49
N ILE A 143 -9.00 -12.01 -14.86
CA ILE A 143 -10.01 -11.07 -15.34
C ILE A 143 -10.21 -10.02 -14.24
N SER A 144 -9.85 -8.76 -14.52
CA SER A 144 -10.02 -7.63 -13.59
C SER A 144 -11.44 -7.08 -13.57
N GLY A 145 -11.63 -6.00 -12.85
CA GLY A 145 -12.87 -5.22 -12.83
C GLY A 145 -13.23 -4.64 -14.20
N LYS A 146 -14.52 -4.44 -14.45
CA LYS A 146 -15.00 -3.76 -15.66
C LYS A 146 -14.52 -2.30 -15.66
N PRO A 147 -14.31 -1.71 -16.85
CA PRO A 147 -13.99 -0.28 -16.94
C PRO A 147 -15.06 0.61 -16.30
N GLY A 148 -14.62 1.69 -15.68
CA GLY A 148 -15.50 2.66 -15.01
C GLY A 148 -15.56 2.43 -13.50
N GLU A 149 -16.75 2.43 -12.91
CA GLU A 149 -16.94 2.35 -11.45
C GLU A 149 -16.49 1.01 -10.84
N ASP A 150 -16.44 -0.04 -11.65
CA ASP A 150 -16.02 -1.38 -11.24
C ASP A 150 -14.55 -1.67 -11.58
N ALA A 151 -13.77 -0.68 -12.03
CA ALA A 151 -12.37 -0.89 -12.38
C ALA A 151 -11.54 -1.31 -11.15
N THR A 152 -10.61 -2.25 -11.36
CA THR A 152 -9.63 -2.60 -10.33
C THR A 152 -8.76 -1.38 -10.04
N PRO A 153 -8.64 -0.93 -8.78
CA PRO A 153 -7.86 0.26 -8.45
C PRO A 153 -6.37 -0.02 -8.57
N GLU A 154 -5.68 0.87 -9.27
CA GLU A 154 -4.21 0.88 -9.28
C GLU A 154 -3.66 1.33 -7.93
N GLY A 155 -2.47 0.85 -7.57
CA GLY A 155 -1.83 1.21 -6.30
C GLY A 155 -0.87 0.14 -5.81
N VAL A 156 -0.21 0.46 -4.70
CA VAL A 156 0.64 -0.47 -3.97
C VAL A 156 -0.06 -0.86 -2.68
N TRP A 157 -0.43 -2.12 -2.60
CA TRP A 157 -1.27 -2.72 -1.56
C TRP A 157 -0.50 -3.84 -0.85
N GLN A 158 -1.15 -4.52 0.08
CA GLN A 158 -0.62 -5.74 0.70
C GLN A 158 -1.73 -6.77 0.90
N ILE A 159 -1.36 -8.04 0.94
CA ILE A 159 -2.30 -9.11 1.31
C ILE A 159 -2.74 -8.91 2.77
N ASN A 160 -4.01 -8.65 2.98
CA ASN A 160 -4.60 -8.36 4.29
C ASN A 160 -5.01 -9.64 5.05
N SER A 161 -5.46 -10.66 4.33
CA SER A 161 -5.68 -12.00 4.85
C SER A 161 -5.44 -13.05 3.77
N ASN A 162 -5.22 -14.29 4.18
CA ASN A 162 -5.05 -15.44 3.29
C ASN A 162 -5.89 -16.58 3.86
N ASP A 163 -7.20 -16.40 3.77
CA ASP A 163 -8.18 -17.34 4.31
C ASP A 163 -8.61 -18.33 3.23
N GLY A 164 -9.16 -19.45 3.67
CA GLY A 164 -9.86 -20.38 2.77
C GLY A 164 -11.15 -19.78 2.21
N GLY A 165 -12.16 -20.60 2.01
CA GLY A 165 -13.43 -20.18 1.43
C GLY A 165 -14.11 -19.01 2.11
N SER A 166 -14.71 -18.14 1.32
CA SER A 166 -15.51 -16.99 1.75
C SER A 166 -16.77 -16.85 0.90
N THR A 167 -17.69 -16.00 1.31
CA THR A 167 -18.81 -15.56 0.47
C THR A 167 -18.66 -14.08 0.18
N LEU A 168 -18.45 -13.74 -1.08
CA LEU A 168 -18.37 -12.36 -1.54
C LEU A 168 -19.78 -11.80 -1.62
N ILE A 169 -20.01 -10.69 -0.90
CA ILE A 169 -21.34 -10.07 -0.79
C ILE A 169 -21.31 -8.72 -1.50
N GLY A 170 -22.12 -8.56 -2.52
CA GLY A 170 -22.28 -7.33 -3.28
C GLY A 170 -22.96 -6.22 -2.47
N ALA A 171 -22.86 -4.99 -2.98
CA ALA A 171 -23.57 -3.85 -2.41
C ALA A 171 -25.06 -4.13 -2.29
N LYS A 172 -25.72 -3.58 -1.27
CA LYS A 172 -27.15 -3.71 -1.09
C LYS A 172 -27.91 -2.93 -2.18
N ASP A 173 -28.87 -3.58 -2.78
CA ASP A 173 -29.84 -2.93 -3.64
C ASP A 173 -30.69 -1.94 -2.82
N PRO A 174 -30.79 -0.66 -3.24
CA PRO A 174 -31.51 0.35 -2.48
C PRO A 174 -33.02 0.11 -2.32
N GLU A 175 -33.63 -0.60 -3.28
CA GLU A 175 -35.07 -0.84 -3.29
C GLU A 175 -35.46 -2.08 -2.47
N THR A 176 -34.63 -3.13 -2.54
CA THR A 176 -34.93 -4.42 -1.89
C THR A 176 -34.22 -4.62 -0.58
N GLY A 177 -33.13 -3.85 -0.31
CA GLY A 177 -32.24 -4.01 0.84
C GLY A 177 -31.41 -5.30 0.82
N LYS A 178 -31.49 -6.11 -0.23
CA LYS A 178 -30.74 -7.36 -0.39
C LYS A 178 -29.43 -7.13 -1.13
N PRO A 179 -28.40 -7.95 -0.90
CA PRO A 179 -27.19 -7.92 -1.70
C PRO A 179 -27.49 -8.11 -3.20
N LYS A 180 -26.80 -7.39 -4.06
CA LYS A 180 -26.90 -7.56 -5.52
C LYS A 180 -26.41 -8.94 -5.96
N TYR A 181 -25.48 -9.53 -5.22
CA TYR A 181 -24.99 -10.90 -5.42
C TYR A 181 -24.44 -11.47 -4.11
N GLU A 182 -24.42 -12.79 -4.02
CA GLU A 182 -23.71 -13.57 -3.01
C GLU A 182 -22.98 -14.69 -3.76
N SER A 183 -21.64 -14.64 -3.76
CA SER A 183 -20.79 -15.55 -4.54
C SER A 183 -19.84 -16.30 -3.60
N PRO A 184 -20.06 -17.59 -3.35
CA PRO A 184 -19.11 -18.41 -2.61
C PRO A 184 -17.84 -18.60 -3.44
N VAL A 185 -16.68 -18.45 -2.78
CA VAL A 185 -15.35 -18.68 -3.35
C VAL A 185 -14.57 -19.63 -2.45
N SER A 186 -13.66 -20.39 -3.03
CA SER A 186 -12.84 -21.36 -2.29
C SER A 186 -11.59 -20.72 -1.67
N TYR A 187 -11.12 -19.62 -2.27
CA TYR A 187 -9.93 -18.89 -1.85
C TYR A 187 -10.23 -17.39 -1.90
N TRP A 188 -9.95 -16.68 -0.80
CA TRP A 188 -10.12 -15.24 -0.71
C TRP A 188 -8.85 -14.59 -0.15
N MET A 189 -8.24 -13.74 -0.94
CA MET A 189 -6.98 -13.08 -0.63
C MET A 189 -7.11 -11.57 -0.87
N PRO A 190 -7.74 -10.82 0.05
CA PRO A 190 -7.97 -9.39 -0.09
C PRO A 190 -6.67 -8.60 0.04
N PHE A 191 -6.57 -7.49 -0.72
CA PHE A 191 -5.45 -6.56 -0.66
C PHE A 191 -5.88 -5.10 -0.49
N GLU A 192 -7.03 -4.68 -1.01
CA GLU A 192 -7.61 -3.37 -0.69
C GLU A 192 -8.69 -3.53 0.37
N GLY A 193 -8.36 -3.24 1.62
CA GLY A 193 -9.24 -3.52 2.74
C GLY A 193 -9.69 -4.98 2.75
N ASN A 194 -11.01 -5.19 2.83
CA ASN A 194 -11.65 -6.50 2.63
C ASN A 194 -12.63 -6.46 1.43
N MET A 195 -12.41 -5.54 0.49
CA MET A 195 -13.33 -5.30 -0.63
C MET A 195 -12.80 -5.81 -1.96
N ILE A 196 -11.50 -5.63 -2.21
CA ILE A 196 -10.84 -6.05 -3.45
C ILE A 196 -9.74 -7.06 -3.11
N GLY A 197 -9.69 -8.15 -3.87
CA GLY A 197 -8.71 -9.21 -3.66
C GLY A 197 -8.68 -10.19 -4.82
N PHE A 198 -7.83 -11.19 -4.68
CA PHE A 198 -7.77 -12.35 -5.58
C PHE A 198 -8.75 -13.41 -5.09
N HIS A 199 -9.45 -14.04 -6.01
CA HIS A 199 -10.30 -15.20 -5.70
C HIS A 199 -10.55 -16.07 -6.92
N ASP A 200 -10.96 -17.32 -6.70
CA ASP A 200 -11.43 -18.21 -7.76
C ASP A 200 -12.79 -17.73 -8.29
N ALA A 201 -12.95 -17.79 -9.60
CA ALA A 201 -14.19 -17.41 -10.29
C ALA A 201 -14.68 -18.56 -11.19
N THR A 202 -15.17 -19.64 -10.56
CA THR A 202 -15.61 -20.86 -11.22
C THR A 202 -16.82 -20.67 -12.13
N TRP A 203 -17.52 -19.56 -12.05
CA TRP A 203 -18.62 -19.17 -12.94
C TRP A 203 -18.14 -18.55 -14.25
N GLN A 204 -16.86 -18.18 -14.37
CA GLN A 204 -16.29 -17.64 -15.59
C GLN A 204 -16.01 -18.76 -16.62
N ASN A 205 -16.18 -18.44 -17.90
CA ASN A 205 -15.74 -19.33 -18.96
C ASN A 205 -14.20 -19.40 -18.96
N ASP A 206 -13.65 -20.60 -18.97
CA ASP A 206 -12.21 -20.81 -18.88
C ASP A 206 -11.43 -20.10 -20.02
N LYS A 207 -11.98 -20.07 -21.24
CA LYS A 207 -11.38 -19.36 -22.38
C LYS A 207 -11.35 -17.84 -22.22
N SER A 208 -12.18 -17.27 -21.34
CA SER A 208 -12.17 -15.82 -21.08
C SER A 208 -10.87 -15.38 -20.41
N PHE A 209 -10.22 -16.24 -19.66
CA PHE A 209 -8.91 -15.94 -19.05
C PHE A 209 -7.76 -15.88 -20.06
N ASP A 210 -7.95 -16.42 -21.26
CA ASP A 210 -6.92 -16.39 -22.33
C ASP A 210 -7.08 -15.20 -23.28
N ASN A 211 -8.02 -14.30 -22.99
CA ASN A 211 -8.26 -13.10 -23.76
C ASN A 211 -8.19 -11.86 -22.87
N ALA A 212 -7.13 -11.08 -23.02
CA ALA A 212 -6.86 -9.87 -22.21
C ALA A 212 -7.96 -8.80 -22.31
N GLU A 213 -8.86 -8.86 -23.31
CA GLU A 213 -9.97 -7.93 -23.44
C GLU A 213 -11.24 -8.37 -22.68
N SER A 214 -11.25 -9.59 -22.11
CA SER A 214 -12.46 -10.18 -21.48
C SER A 214 -13.03 -9.35 -20.34
N TYR A 215 -12.20 -8.62 -19.59
CA TYR A 215 -12.65 -7.76 -18.50
C TYR A 215 -13.66 -6.69 -18.96
N LYS A 216 -13.66 -6.30 -20.22
CA LYS A 216 -14.58 -5.27 -20.76
C LYS A 216 -16.04 -5.72 -20.78
N TRP A 217 -16.33 -7.03 -20.89
CA TRP A 217 -17.71 -7.56 -20.95
C TRP A 217 -18.05 -8.54 -19.84
N CYS A 218 -17.09 -9.28 -19.30
CA CYS A 218 -17.31 -10.21 -18.20
C CYS A 218 -16.42 -9.93 -16.98
N GLY A 219 -15.93 -8.70 -16.84
CA GLY A 219 -15.12 -8.26 -15.71
C GLY A 219 -15.86 -8.33 -14.37
N SER A 220 -15.10 -8.28 -13.29
CA SER A 220 -15.59 -8.25 -11.92
C SER A 220 -16.07 -6.84 -11.51
N HIS A 221 -16.36 -6.65 -10.23
CA HIS A 221 -16.61 -5.35 -9.59
C HIS A 221 -15.34 -4.82 -8.88
N GLY A 222 -14.17 -5.09 -9.45
CA GLY A 222 -12.87 -4.65 -8.96
C GLY A 222 -11.93 -5.78 -8.56
N CYS A 223 -12.41 -6.94 -8.17
CA CYS A 223 -11.58 -8.08 -7.79
C CYS A 223 -10.80 -8.68 -8.98
N ILE A 224 -9.75 -9.41 -8.66
CA ILE A 224 -8.95 -10.18 -9.60
C ILE A 224 -9.48 -11.61 -9.63
N ASN A 225 -10.28 -11.92 -10.66
CA ASN A 225 -10.82 -13.25 -10.90
C ASN A 225 -9.74 -14.18 -11.43
N LEU A 226 -9.55 -15.32 -10.79
CA LEU A 226 -8.60 -16.37 -11.19
C LEU A 226 -9.32 -17.68 -11.53
N ARG A 227 -8.67 -18.55 -12.31
CA ARG A 227 -9.07 -19.94 -12.36
C ARG A 227 -8.91 -20.57 -10.99
N LEU A 228 -9.73 -21.56 -10.66
CA LEU A 228 -9.66 -22.25 -9.35
C LEU A 228 -8.26 -22.80 -9.05
N ALA A 229 -7.60 -23.41 -10.04
CA ALA A 229 -6.25 -23.96 -9.86
C ALA A 229 -5.22 -22.88 -9.60
N ASP A 230 -5.33 -21.73 -10.29
CA ASP A 230 -4.40 -20.61 -10.16
C ASP A 230 -4.60 -19.89 -8.80
N ALA A 231 -5.86 -19.70 -8.38
CA ALA A 231 -6.20 -19.16 -7.07
C ALA A 231 -5.67 -20.03 -5.93
N LYS A 232 -5.83 -21.37 -6.06
CA LYS A 232 -5.26 -22.32 -5.12
C LYS A 232 -3.74 -22.20 -5.03
N ALA A 233 -3.07 -22.19 -6.17
CA ALA A 233 -1.61 -22.14 -6.23
C ALA A 233 -1.08 -20.83 -5.64
N LEU A 234 -1.75 -19.69 -5.90
CA LEU A 234 -1.43 -18.41 -5.28
C LEU A 234 -1.60 -18.47 -3.76
N HIS A 235 -2.78 -18.91 -3.30
CA HIS A 235 -3.08 -19.04 -1.88
C HIS A 235 -2.03 -19.88 -1.13
N ASP A 236 -1.57 -20.98 -1.73
CA ASP A 236 -0.61 -21.90 -1.11
C ASP A 236 0.81 -21.29 -0.99
N CYS A 237 1.15 -20.28 -1.78
CA CYS A 237 2.52 -19.73 -1.82
C CYS A 237 2.66 -18.32 -1.23
N ILE A 238 1.57 -17.58 -0.95
CA ILE A 238 1.63 -16.23 -0.40
C ILE A 238 1.47 -16.20 1.11
N LYS A 239 1.76 -15.04 1.69
CA LYS A 239 1.58 -14.74 3.12
C LYS A 239 0.93 -13.37 3.29
N VAL A 240 0.28 -13.17 4.42
CA VAL A 240 -0.22 -11.85 4.85
C VAL A 240 0.94 -10.85 4.92
N GLY A 241 0.70 -9.63 4.46
CA GLY A 241 1.67 -8.56 4.36
C GLY A 241 2.51 -8.57 3.07
N LEU A 242 2.36 -9.58 2.17
CA LEU A 242 3.03 -9.57 0.88
C LEU A 242 2.53 -8.39 0.05
N CYS A 243 3.47 -7.62 -0.52
CA CYS A 243 3.16 -6.48 -1.36
C CYS A 243 2.41 -6.90 -2.65
N VAL A 244 1.41 -6.12 -3.04
CA VAL A 244 0.64 -6.27 -4.28
C VAL A 244 0.70 -4.95 -5.04
N VAL A 245 1.26 -4.97 -6.25
CA VAL A 245 1.41 -3.80 -7.11
C VAL A 245 0.46 -3.93 -8.28
N VAL A 246 -0.59 -3.11 -8.31
CA VAL A 246 -1.60 -3.07 -9.38
C VAL A 246 -1.33 -1.87 -10.27
N HIS A 247 -1.07 -2.11 -11.55
CA HIS A 247 -0.71 -1.08 -12.54
C HIS A 247 -1.17 -1.45 -13.96
N SER A 248 -1.03 -0.50 -14.89
CA SER A 248 -1.33 -0.67 -16.33
C SER A 248 -0.07 -0.68 -17.21
#